data_c0653e9d09011414943f0c5ce27686a7
#
_entry.id   c0653e9d09011414943f0c5ce27686a7
#
_cell.length_a   1.000
_cell.length_b   1.000
_cell.length_c   1.000
_cell.angle_alpha   90.00
_cell.angle_beta   90.00
_cell.angle_gamma   90.00
#
_symmetry.space_group_name_H-M   'P 1'
#
loop_
_entity.id
_entity.type
_entity.pdbx_description
1 polymer ?
#
loop_
_entity_poly.entity_id
_entity_poly.type
_entity_poly.pdbx_seq_one_letter_code
_entity_poly.pdbx_strand_id
1 'polypeptide(L)'
;MRMIGSGGFLSGKPFRGIAALLAAAFLSSSALTAPDTAANPLRGEVELNRTAVLKGSSRVVYVRLSFEGLDLTPGTQKERPALNLSLVLDRSGSMADEGKMDYLRRAATLAVDRLAPADTLSVVEYDDQISLLWPARRVTNVGELKALIDRLEPRGSTNLAGGMMRGVEEATSALNGPASARGTITRVMLMSDGLANTGITEPREIAELVRAARLKGIRISALGLGRDYDEDLMQAIAENGGGRYHYIEHPSQMARIFQDELGTMFETCAQDVDLDFTGSSRVRKAELIGFDEVKPGRSISHDLEDVYEGEKRSLLLRLEVDAPAEGPLDLGKLTLRYRKVGSGETYAIAQDLRVTTSSDATTVNRSLNAAVEAEAALAESDRVQKEQVRLYQQGRGEEARRNLSALATDLEARNRDLKDERVRRKIEALNVETRQMAEAANSVSAQKDYLKASKQRLYQAKSGKRTGFALQPGDRGREVETLQEALRKSGHYTGPVDGIYDEDVTRAVKAYQKANNIGVDGVAGAGTMDRLGLY
;
A
#
# COMPACT_ATOMS: atom_id res chain seq x y z
N MET A 1 -56.49 72.08 13.17
CA MET A 1 -56.68 73.03 12.09
C MET A 1 -56.28 72.35 10.80
N ARG A 2 -57.33 72.02 10.03
CA ARG A 2 -57.52 72.19 8.58
C ARG A 2 -56.29 71.75 7.72
N MET A 3 -56.39 71.00 6.65
CA MET A 3 -57.50 70.60 5.67
C MET A 3 -56.80 69.89 4.52
N ILE A 4 -57.42 68.80 3.97
CA ILE A 4 -57.90 68.65 2.59
C ILE A 4 -56.78 68.67 1.55
N GLY A 5 -56.66 67.72 0.63
CA GLY A 5 -57.62 67.04 -0.26
C GLY A 5 -56.91 66.09 -1.20
N SER A 6 -57.59 65.04 -1.53
CA SER A 6 -58.18 64.65 -2.81
C SER A 6 -57.15 64.49 -3.95
N GLY A 7 -57.05 63.45 -4.64
CA GLY A 7 -57.90 62.47 -5.22
C GLY A 7 -57.21 61.94 -6.48
N GLY A 8 -57.53 60.77 -6.95
CA GLY A 8 -57.13 60.31 -8.27
C GLY A 8 -57.04 58.81 -8.44
N PHE A 9 -58.21 58.22 -8.71
CA PHE A 9 -58.36 56.85 -9.25
C PHE A 9 -57.72 56.70 -10.60
N LEU A 10 -56.96 55.61 -10.81
CA LEU A 10 -56.99 54.86 -12.06
C LEU A 10 -56.50 53.44 -11.87
N SER A 11 -57.31 52.50 -12.31
CA SER A 11 -57.20 51.05 -12.28
C SER A 11 -56.12 50.50 -13.22
N GLY A 12 -55.38 49.53 -12.76
CA GLY A 12 -54.53 48.72 -13.63
C GLY A 12 -54.30 47.35 -12.97
N LYS A 13 -54.89 46.31 -13.56
CA LYS A 13 -54.82 44.90 -13.09
C LYS A 13 -53.38 44.38 -13.06
N PRO A 14 -53.08 43.46 -12.13
CA PRO A 14 -51.72 42.94 -11.99
C PRO A 14 -51.45 41.78 -12.96
N PHE A 15 -50.34 41.87 -13.65
CA PHE A 15 -49.71 40.77 -14.34
C PHE A 15 -49.07 39.83 -13.29
N ARG A 16 -49.60 38.62 -13.23
CA ARG A 16 -48.95 37.51 -12.49
C ARG A 16 -47.77 37.00 -13.29
N GLY A 17 -46.58 37.48 -12.98
CA GLY A 17 -45.30 36.86 -13.36
C GLY A 17 -44.91 35.85 -12.31
N ILE A 18 -44.95 34.56 -12.67
CA ILE A 18 -44.42 33.48 -11.89
C ILE A 18 -42.89 33.58 -11.99
N ALA A 19 -42.26 34.15 -10.98
CA ALA A 19 -40.83 34.02 -10.79
C ALA A 19 -40.55 32.65 -10.23
N ALA A 20 -40.17 31.68 -11.08
CA ALA A 20 -39.58 30.43 -10.64
C ALA A 20 -38.22 30.74 -10.02
N LEU A 21 -38.14 30.77 -8.69
CA LEU A 21 -36.90 30.72 -7.96
C LEU A 21 -36.27 29.34 -8.22
N LEU A 22 -35.35 29.25 -9.15
CA LEU A 22 -34.37 28.19 -9.21
C LEU A 22 -33.44 28.35 -7.99
N ALA A 23 -33.80 27.69 -6.90
CA ALA A 23 -32.85 27.43 -5.80
C ALA A 23 -31.82 26.44 -6.36
N ALA A 24 -30.73 26.98 -6.88
CA ALA A 24 -29.50 26.22 -7.08
C ALA A 24 -28.99 25.84 -5.69
N ALA A 25 -29.41 24.67 -5.21
CA ALA A 25 -28.77 24.06 -4.08
C ALA A 25 -27.35 23.69 -4.53
N PHE A 26 -26.41 24.57 -4.23
CA PHE A 26 -25.01 24.20 -4.14
C PHE A 26 -24.91 23.12 -3.05
N LEU A 27 -25.00 21.87 -3.45
CA LEU A 27 -24.49 20.77 -2.64
C LEU A 27 -22.97 20.92 -2.65
N SER A 28 -22.46 21.79 -1.77
CA SER A 28 -21.08 21.76 -1.37
C SER A 28 -20.76 20.33 -0.94
N SER A 29 -19.79 19.71 -1.58
CA SER A 29 -19.10 18.56 -1.01
C SER A 29 -18.55 19.02 0.33
N SER A 30 -19.31 18.78 1.39
CA SER A 30 -18.80 18.93 2.74
C SER A 30 -17.80 17.79 2.93
N ALA A 31 -16.53 18.11 2.69
CA ALA A 31 -15.45 17.42 3.32
C ALA A 31 -15.71 17.53 4.84
N LEU A 32 -16.29 16.51 5.43
CA LEU A 32 -16.30 16.35 6.86
C LEU A 32 -14.87 15.96 7.23
N THR A 33 -14.01 16.98 7.32
CA THR A 33 -12.79 16.83 8.09
C THR A 33 -13.22 16.43 9.49
N ALA A 34 -12.73 15.30 9.98
CA ALA A 34 -12.74 15.01 11.41
C ALA A 34 -12.29 16.30 12.13
N PRO A 35 -12.86 16.66 13.28
CA PRO A 35 -12.47 17.88 13.95
C PRO A 35 -10.95 17.88 14.04
N ASP A 36 -10.34 18.97 13.57
CA ASP A 36 -8.90 19.21 13.57
C ASP A 36 -8.49 19.44 15.05
N THR A 37 -8.56 18.37 15.81
CA THR A 37 -7.99 18.33 17.15
C THR A 37 -6.56 17.87 16.95
N ALA A 38 -5.60 18.57 17.52
CA ALA A 38 -4.15 18.30 17.52
C ALA A 38 -3.77 16.86 17.98
N ALA A 39 -4.73 15.97 18.09
CA ALA A 39 -4.64 14.62 18.61
C ALA A 39 -4.93 13.52 17.56
N ASN A 40 -5.60 13.85 16.42
CA ASN A 40 -5.99 12.84 15.44
C ASN A 40 -4.77 12.41 14.59
N PRO A 41 -4.39 11.10 14.55
CA PRO A 41 -3.23 10.66 13.79
C PRO A 41 -3.45 10.59 12.28
N LEU A 42 -4.71 10.64 11.81
CA LEU A 42 -5.02 10.57 10.37
C LEU A 42 -5.89 11.75 9.94
N ARG A 43 -5.61 12.24 8.75
CA ARG A 43 -6.50 13.13 7.99
C ARG A 43 -6.99 12.37 6.77
N GLY A 44 -8.30 12.36 6.51
CA GLY A 44 -8.85 11.63 5.38
C GLY A 44 -10.04 12.32 4.74
N GLU A 45 -10.29 11.95 3.48
CA GLU A 45 -11.35 12.48 2.65
C GLU A 45 -12.02 11.34 1.87
N VAL A 46 -13.37 11.43 1.74
CA VAL A 46 -14.16 10.48 0.97
C VAL A 46 -14.79 11.21 -0.21
N GLU A 47 -14.56 10.70 -1.40
CA GLU A 47 -15.06 11.30 -2.64
C GLU A 47 -15.73 10.24 -3.53
N LEU A 48 -16.72 10.69 -4.28
CA LEU A 48 -17.40 9.86 -5.27
C LEU A 48 -16.91 10.23 -6.68
N ASN A 49 -16.85 9.28 -7.60
CA ASN A 49 -16.56 9.57 -9.01
C ASN A 49 -17.69 10.36 -9.66
N ARG A 50 -18.90 10.33 -9.10
CA ARG A 50 -20.04 11.14 -9.53
C ARG A 50 -21.06 11.31 -8.43
N THR A 51 -21.72 12.46 -8.39
CA THR A 51 -22.81 12.75 -7.45
C THR A 51 -24.19 12.49 -8.03
N ALA A 52 -24.28 12.10 -9.31
CA ALA A 52 -25.52 11.68 -9.96
C ALA A 52 -25.30 10.43 -10.81
N VAL A 53 -26.33 9.55 -10.87
CA VAL A 53 -26.36 8.35 -11.71
C VAL A 53 -27.63 8.32 -12.57
N LEU A 54 -27.54 7.69 -13.75
CA LEU A 54 -28.71 7.49 -14.58
C LEU A 54 -29.68 6.50 -13.92
N LYS A 55 -30.98 6.82 -13.99
CA LYS A 55 -32.05 5.91 -13.61
C LYS A 55 -31.89 4.56 -14.32
N GLY A 56 -32.05 3.47 -13.59
CA GLY A 56 -31.96 2.10 -14.11
C GLY A 56 -31.28 1.14 -13.14
N SER A 57 -31.08 -0.10 -13.57
CA SER A 57 -30.37 -1.13 -12.84
C SER A 57 -28.88 -1.17 -13.17
N SER A 58 -28.09 -1.77 -12.27
CA SER A 58 -26.64 -2.04 -12.48
C SER A 58 -25.81 -0.81 -12.84
N ARG A 59 -26.00 0.28 -12.09
CA ARG A 59 -25.12 1.45 -12.20
C ARG A 59 -23.87 1.27 -11.36
N VAL A 60 -22.75 1.80 -11.83
CA VAL A 60 -21.48 1.72 -11.11
C VAL A 60 -21.13 3.09 -10.54
N VAL A 61 -20.79 3.11 -9.26
CA VAL A 61 -20.27 4.27 -8.54
C VAL A 61 -18.96 3.86 -7.89
N TYR A 62 -17.93 4.71 -8.07
CA TYR A 62 -16.66 4.53 -7.36
C TYR A 62 -16.59 5.50 -6.18
N VAL A 63 -16.12 4.98 -5.07
CA VAL A 63 -15.87 5.74 -3.84
C VAL A 63 -14.38 5.68 -3.55
N ARG A 64 -13.74 6.81 -3.52
CA ARG A 64 -12.35 6.96 -3.09
C ARG A 64 -12.32 7.38 -1.63
N LEU A 65 -11.61 6.64 -0.79
CA LEU A 65 -11.19 7.06 0.53
C LEU A 65 -9.68 7.32 0.47
N SER A 66 -9.28 8.57 0.57
CA SER A 66 -7.88 8.98 0.71
C SER A 66 -7.61 9.38 2.15
N PHE A 67 -6.44 9.01 2.69
CA PHE A 67 -6.01 9.43 4.02
C PHE A 67 -4.49 9.54 4.11
N GLU A 68 -4.04 10.35 5.05
CA GLU A 68 -2.63 10.67 5.29
C GLU A 68 -2.33 10.54 6.79
N GLY A 69 -1.22 9.88 7.11
CA GLY A 69 -0.67 9.85 8.46
C GLY A 69 -0.06 11.20 8.83
N LEU A 70 -0.45 11.74 9.98
CA LEU A 70 0.02 13.05 10.42
C LEU A 70 1.17 12.92 11.40
N ASP A 71 2.16 13.82 11.28
CA ASP A 71 3.14 14.06 12.34
C ASP A 71 2.47 14.87 13.45
N LEU A 72 2.26 14.22 14.59
CA LEU A 72 1.53 14.82 15.72
C LEU A 72 2.40 15.73 16.61
N THR A 73 3.72 15.74 16.38
CA THR A 73 4.67 16.49 17.23
C THR A 73 5.75 17.19 16.41
N PRO A 74 5.38 18.05 15.44
CA PRO A 74 6.38 18.76 14.63
C PRO A 74 7.26 19.64 15.52
N GLY A 75 8.58 19.41 15.48
CA GLY A 75 9.57 20.24 16.15
C GLY A 75 9.80 20.00 17.66
N THR A 76 9.14 19.02 18.27
CA THR A 76 9.44 18.57 19.63
C THR A 76 10.27 17.29 19.62
N GLN A 77 11.00 17.04 20.73
CA GLN A 77 11.69 15.75 20.90
C GLN A 77 10.62 14.66 21.04
N LYS A 78 10.43 13.90 19.95
CA LYS A 78 9.36 12.93 19.81
C LYS A 78 9.61 11.74 20.73
N GLU A 79 8.70 11.50 21.69
CA GLU A 79 8.66 10.21 22.36
C GLU A 79 8.17 9.17 21.34
N ARG A 80 9.09 8.37 20.84
CA ARG A 80 8.73 7.27 19.94
C ARG A 80 7.90 6.23 20.69
N PRO A 81 6.96 5.56 20.02
CA PRO A 81 6.19 4.48 20.64
C PRO A 81 7.11 3.36 21.12
N ALA A 82 6.73 2.73 22.24
CA ALA A 82 7.41 1.54 22.70
C ALA A 82 7.18 0.39 21.69
N LEU A 83 8.22 -0.39 21.45
CA LEU A 83 8.20 -1.52 20.52
C LEU A 83 8.28 -2.83 21.31
N ASN A 84 7.44 -3.78 20.94
CA ASN A 84 7.55 -5.18 21.31
C ASN A 84 7.97 -5.95 20.05
N LEU A 85 9.24 -6.28 19.94
CA LEU A 85 9.86 -6.89 18.77
C LEU A 85 10.24 -8.33 19.04
N SER A 86 9.87 -9.24 18.15
CA SER A 86 10.41 -10.59 18.11
C SER A 86 11.22 -10.77 16.82
N LEU A 87 12.52 -10.97 16.94
CA LEU A 87 13.40 -11.35 15.83
C LEU A 87 13.39 -12.87 15.69
N VAL A 88 13.03 -13.36 14.51
CA VAL A 88 12.99 -14.80 14.18
C VAL A 88 14.00 -15.05 13.08
N LEU A 89 15.12 -15.66 13.45
CA LEU A 89 16.35 -15.73 12.69
C LEU A 89 16.59 -17.13 12.17
N ASP A 90 16.61 -17.29 10.85
CA ASP A 90 16.98 -18.52 10.18
C ASP A 90 18.47 -18.80 10.37
N ARG A 91 18.77 -19.99 10.83
CA ARG A 91 20.14 -20.52 10.88
C ARG A 91 20.28 -21.86 10.18
N SER A 92 19.37 -22.18 9.25
CA SER A 92 19.46 -23.38 8.44
C SER A 92 20.78 -23.49 7.68
N GLY A 93 21.08 -24.68 7.18
CA GLY A 93 22.37 -24.98 6.53
C GLY A 93 22.70 -24.06 5.35
N SER A 94 21.69 -23.58 4.60
CA SER A 94 21.84 -22.62 3.49
C SER A 94 22.42 -21.26 3.91
N MET A 95 22.26 -20.89 5.18
CA MET A 95 22.85 -19.66 5.74
C MET A 95 24.39 -19.68 5.83
N ALA A 96 25.03 -20.82 5.58
CA ALA A 96 26.49 -20.92 5.51
C ALA A 96 27.07 -20.25 4.26
N ASP A 97 26.28 -20.17 3.19
CA ASP A 97 26.73 -19.69 1.90
C ASP A 97 26.80 -18.15 1.83
N GLU A 98 27.65 -17.62 0.97
CA GLU A 98 27.77 -16.19 0.61
C GLU A 98 27.92 -15.25 1.84
N GLY A 99 28.35 -15.75 3.00
CA GLY A 99 28.49 -14.96 4.22
C GLY A 99 27.16 -14.51 4.83
N LYS A 100 26.04 -15.13 4.46
CA LYS A 100 24.68 -14.77 4.92
C LYS A 100 24.59 -14.70 6.43
N MET A 101 25.16 -15.70 7.16
CA MET A 101 25.14 -15.71 8.62
C MET A 101 25.87 -14.53 9.23
N ASP A 102 27.01 -14.11 8.67
CA ASP A 102 27.76 -12.95 9.17
C ASP A 102 26.97 -11.65 8.98
N TYR A 103 26.31 -11.48 7.84
CA TYR A 103 25.45 -10.34 7.61
C TYR A 103 24.22 -10.34 8.51
N LEU A 104 23.63 -11.54 8.79
CA LEU A 104 22.53 -11.68 9.73
C LEU A 104 22.93 -11.24 11.15
N ARG A 105 24.05 -11.73 11.66
CA ARG A 105 24.58 -11.34 12.98
C ARG A 105 24.75 -9.83 13.08
N ARG A 106 25.36 -9.21 12.06
CA ARG A 106 25.53 -7.75 12.00
C ARG A 106 24.21 -7.02 11.95
N ALA A 107 23.25 -7.45 11.12
CA ALA A 107 21.94 -6.84 11.01
C ALA A 107 21.14 -6.93 12.30
N ALA A 108 21.12 -8.11 12.94
CA ALA A 108 20.46 -8.32 14.22
C ALA A 108 21.11 -7.46 15.34
N THR A 109 22.44 -7.37 15.37
CA THR A 109 23.18 -6.52 16.32
C THR A 109 22.83 -5.04 16.13
N LEU A 110 22.79 -4.56 14.89
CA LEU A 110 22.38 -3.19 14.57
C LEU A 110 20.92 -2.92 14.94
N ALA A 111 20.02 -3.92 14.77
CA ALA A 111 18.64 -3.82 15.21
C ALA A 111 18.57 -3.63 16.74
N VAL A 112 19.33 -4.43 17.49
CA VAL A 112 19.42 -4.30 18.97
C VAL A 112 19.91 -2.91 19.39
N ASP A 113 20.87 -2.32 18.68
CA ASP A 113 21.40 -0.96 18.97
C ASP A 113 20.40 0.16 18.77
N ARG A 114 19.34 -0.07 17.99
CA ARG A 114 18.26 0.90 17.75
C ARG A 114 17.16 0.88 18.79
N LEU A 115 17.15 -0.16 19.63
CA LEU A 115 16.12 -0.32 20.65
C LEU A 115 16.44 0.52 21.89
N ALA A 116 15.40 1.01 22.55
CA ALA A 116 15.49 1.75 23.79
C ALA A 116 15.17 0.84 25.01
N PRO A 117 15.54 1.24 26.23
CA PRO A 117 15.19 0.48 27.44
C PRO A 117 13.68 0.28 27.65
N ALA A 118 12.84 1.15 27.03
CA ALA A 118 11.39 1.02 27.06
C ALA A 118 10.85 -0.06 26.11
N ASP A 119 11.66 -0.57 25.19
CA ASP A 119 11.25 -1.64 24.27
C ASP A 119 11.36 -3.00 24.91
N THR A 120 10.60 -3.94 24.36
CA THR A 120 10.68 -5.38 24.67
C THR A 120 11.23 -6.09 23.44
N LEU A 121 12.19 -6.97 23.65
CA LEU A 121 12.80 -7.78 22.61
C LEU A 121 12.78 -9.24 22.98
N SER A 122 12.45 -10.09 22.01
CA SER A 122 12.76 -11.52 22.00
C SER A 122 13.54 -11.89 20.76
N VAL A 123 14.37 -12.92 20.86
CA VAL A 123 15.11 -13.48 19.72
C VAL A 123 14.93 -14.98 19.70
N VAL A 124 14.37 -15.46 18.61
CA VAL A 124 14.19 -16.87 18.29
C VAL A 124 15.16 -17.23 17.18
N GLU A 125 15.91 -18.30 17.34
CA GLU A 125 16.68 -18.91 16.27
C GLU A 125 16.03 -20.22 15.85
N TYR A 126 16.05 -20.54 14.56
CA TYR A 126 15.45 -21.77 14.07
C TYR A 126 16.24 -22.41 12.92
N ASP A 127 16.22 -23.73 12.93
CA ASP A 127 16.62 -24.66 11.88
C ASP A 127 15.53 -25.76 11.81
N ASP A 128 15.86 -27.05 11.91
CA ASP A 128 14.90 -28.14 12.20
C ASP A 128 14.46 -28.15 13.69
N GLN A 129 15.22 -27.46 14.54
CA GLN A 129 14.90 -27.19 15.94
C GLN A 129 14.63 -25.70 16.15
N ILE A 130 13.80 -25.40 17.13
CA ILE A 130 13.45 -24.01 17.47
C ILE A 130 14.01 -23.74 18.86
N SER A 131 14.86 -22.72 18.96
CA SER A 131 15.49 -22.30 20.21
C SER A 131 15.17 -20.87 20.55
N LEU A 132 14.86 -20.61 21.80
CA LEU A 132 14.66 -19.26 22.31
C LEU A 132 16.00 -18.72 22.80
N LEU A 133 16.66 -17.93 21.95
CA LEU A 133 17.96 -17.32 22.27
C LEU A 133 17.82 -16.24 23.35
N TRP A 134 16.72 -15.46 23.28
CA TRP A 134 16.42 -14.37 24.21
C TRP A 134 14.92 -14.29 24.46
N PRO A 135 14.44 -14.58 25.69
CA PRO A 135 13.03 -14.45 26.04
C PRO A 135 12.56 -12.99 26.00
N ALA A 136 11.26 -12.79 25.73
CA ALA A 136 10.66 -11.47 25.68
C ALA A 136 10.84 -10.70 26.99
N ARG A 137 11.68 -9.66 26.97
CA ARG A 137 11.98 -8.80 28.13
C ARG A 137 12.46 -7.43 27.70
N ARG A 138 12.43 -6.47 28.64
CA ARG A 138 12.96 -5.11 28.39
C ARG A 138 14.42 -5.16 27.93
N VAL A 139 14.76 -4.22 27.04
CA VAL A 139 16.12 -4.14 26.45
C VAL A 139 17.06 -3.46 27.45
N THR A 140 17.63 -4.23 28.38
CA THR A 140 18.50 -3.71 29.46
C THR A 140 19.92 -4.25 29.45
N ASN A 141 20.17 -5.43 28.88
CA ASN A 141 21.50 -6.08 28.85
C ASN A 141 21.89 -6.44 27.41
N VAL A 142 22.08 -5.42 26.58
CA VAL A 142 22.38 -5.58 25.14
C VAL A 142 23.72 -6.28 24.87
N GLY A 143 24.69 -6.17 25.77
CA GLY A 143 26.01 -6.81 25.60
C GLY A 143 25.92 -8.34 25.63
N GLU A 144 25.16 -8.90 26.57
CA GLU A 144 24.92 -10.33 26.64
C GLU A 144 24.20 -10.86 25.41
N LEU A 145 23.13 -10.15 24.98
CA LEU A 145 22.37 -10.52 23.80
C LEU A 145 23.24 -10.51 22.52
N LYS A 146 24.06 -9.47 22.33
CA LYS A 146 24.97 -9.41 21.18
C LYS A 146 25.95 -10.57 21.16
N ALA A 147 26.52 -10.93 22.33
CA ALA A 147 27.41 -12.08 22.45
C ALA A 147 26.71 -13.41 22.12
N LEU A 148 25.40 -13.53 22.36
CA LEU A 148 24.62 -14.70 21.94
C LEU A 148 24.37 -14.68 20.42
N ILE A 149 24.01 -13.53 19.84
CA ILE A 149 23.83 -13.38 18.39
C ILE A 149 25.11 -13.71 17.63
N ASP A 150 26.27 -13.29 18.12
CA ASP A 150 27.57 -13.55 17.50
C ASP A 150 27.94 -15.05 17.45
N ARG A 151 27.32 -15.87 18.28
CA ARG A 151 27.52 -17.33 18.33
C ARG A 151 26.55 -18.12 17.45
N LEU A 152 25.65 -17.47 16.71
CA LEU A 152 24.76 -18.16 15.80
C LEU A 152 25.59 -18.86 14.71
N GLU A 153 25.37 -20.15 14.49
CA GLU A 153 26.05 -20.92 13.45
C GLU A 153 25.04 -21.65 12.57
N PRO A 154 25.26 -21.73 11.25
CA PRO A 154 24.37 -22.44 10.33
C PRO A 154 24.35 -23.94 10.62
N ARG A 155 23.13 -24.54 10.62
CA ARG A 155 22.95 -25.99 10.70
C ARG A 155 21.52 -26.40 10.34
N GLY A 156 21.31 -27.69 10.08
CA GLY A 156 20.00 -28.32 9.98
C GLY A 156 19.16 -27.89 8.75
N SER A 157 17.88 -28.18 8.83
CA SER A 157 16.85 -27.86 7.83
C SER A 157 16.09 -26.60 8.24
N THR A 158 14.96 -26.27 7.55
CA THR A 158 14.24 -25.01 7.74
C THR A 158 12.81 -25.25 8.23
N ASN A 159 12.57 -25.14 9.55
CA ASN A 159 11.23 -25.14 10.16
C ASN A 159 10.70 -23.71 10.33
N LEU A 160 10.41 -23.07 9.22
CA LEU A 160 9.99 -21.65 9.15
C LEU A 160 8.74 -21.38 9.98
N ALA A 161 7.70 -22.21 9.82
CA ALA A 161 6.44 -22.03 10.54
C ALA A 161 6.63 -22.17 12.05
N GLY A 162 7.43 -23.12 12.50
CA GLY A 162 7.72 -23.31 13.92
C GLY A 162 8.48 -22.13 14.52
N GLY A 163 9.52 -21.63 13.82
CA GLY A 163 10.27 -20.44 14.23
C GLY A 163 9.36 -19.21 14.32
N MET A 164 8.56 -18.99 13.29
CA MET A 164 7.58 -17.90 13.24
C MET A 164 6.58 -17.96 14.40
N MET A 165 5.99 -19.12 14.65
CA MET A 165 5.02 -19.30 15.73
C MET A 165 5.63 -19.10 17.11
N ARG A 166 6.87 -19.51 17.31
CA ARG A 166 7.61 -19.24 18.55
C ARG A 166 7.80 -17.73 18.76
N GLY A 167 8.13 -16.99 17.69
CA GLY A 167 8.20 -15.54 17.74
C GLY A 167 6.87 -14.86 18.08
N VAL A 168 5.76 -15.39 17.53
CA VAL A 168 4.39 -14.93 17.86
C VAL A 168 4.04 -15.21 19.32
N GLU A 169 4.44 -16.36 19.87
CA GLU A 169 4.23 -16.70 21.29
C GLU A 169 4.98 -15.72 22.22
N GLU A 170 6.24 -15.42 21.92
CA GLU A 170 7.02 -14.45 22.68
C GLU A 170 6.41 -13.04 22.61
N ALA A 171 6.02 -12.60 21.41
CA ALA A 171 5.35 -11.32 21.23
C ALA A 171 4.01 -11.25 21.98
N THR A 172 3.23 -12.34 21.99
CA THR A 172 1.96 -12.47 22.74
C THR A 172 2.21 -12.42 24.26
N SER A 173 3.23 -13.09 24.74
CA SER A 173 3.59 -13.09 26.17
C SER A 173 3.92 -11.68 26.66
N ALA A 174 4.68 -10.92 25.85
CA ALA A 174 4.99 -9.53 26.16
C ALA A 174 3.76 -8.62 26.14
N LEU A 175 2.81 -8.82 25.21
CA LEU A 175 1.55 -8.06 25.18
C LEU A 175 0.71 -8.25 26.43
N ASN A 176 0.68 -9.44 26.99
CA ASN A 176 -0.08 -9.80 28.18
C ASN A 176 0.69 -9.55 29.48
N GLY A 177 1.96 -9.17 29.38
CA GLY A 177 2.84 -8.95 30.50
C GLY A 177 2.69 -7.57 31.16
N PRO A 178 3.24 -7.39 32.37
CA PRO A 178 3.17 -6.12 33.11
C PRO A 178 3.94 -4.98 32.43
N ALA A 179 4.77 -5.28 31.46
CA ALA A 179 5.52 -4.30 30.66
C ALA A 179 4.74 -3.75 29.46
N SER A 180 3.53 -4.26 29.20
CA SER A 180 2.69 -3.82 28.08
C SER A 180 2.13 -2.42 28.36
N ALA A 181 2.62 -1.43 27.63
CA ALA A 181 2.03 -0.09 27.62
C ALA A 181 0.92 0.00 26.56
N ARG A 182 -0.11 0.79 26.82
CA ARG A 182 -1.14 1.08 25.81
C ARG A 182 -0.46 1.72 24.59
N GLY A 183 -0.83 1.24 23.38
CA GLY A 183 -0.27 1.78 22.14
C GLY A 183 1.13 1.27 21.78
N THR A 184 1.63 0.21 22.45
CA THR A 184 2.86 -0.49 22.05
C THR A 184 2.68 -1.10 20.66
N ILE A 185 3.67 -0.91 19.79
CA ILE A 185 3.72 -1.54 18.47
C ILE A 185 4.30 -2.94 18.63
N THR A 186 3.57 -3.96 18.18
CA THR A 186 4.02 -5.36 18.28
C THR A 186 4.35 -5.92 16.91
N ARG A 187 5.59 -6.39 16.76
CA ARG A 187 6.14 -6.91 15.49
C ARG A 187 6.87 -8.21 15.66
N VAL A 188 6.72 -9.08 14.68
CA VAL A 188 7.61 -10.21 14.42
C VAL A 188 8.35 -9.94 13.13
N MET A 189 9.66 -9.99 13.13
CA MET A 189 10.50 -9.92 11.94
C MET A 189 11.03 -11.31 11.65
N LEU A 190 10.47 -11.96 10.64
CA LEU A 190 10.85 -13.29 10.18
C LEU A 190 11.85 -13.18 9.05
N MET A 191 13.02 -13.80 9.18
CA MET A 191 13.99 -13.88 8.12
C MET A 191 14.23 -15.33 7.71
N SER A 192 14.30 -15.58 6.41
CA SER A 192 14.65 -16.88 5.83
C SER A 192 15.38 -16.73 4.50
N ASP A 193 16.30 -17.65 4.21
CA ASP A 193 16.97 -17.77 2.92
C ASP A 193 16.61 -19.07 2.17
N GLY A 194 15.74 -19.88 2.75
CA GLY A 194 15.41 -21.20 2.24
C GLY A 194 13.91 -21.46 2.08
N LEU A 195 13.65 -22.66 1.55
CA LEU A 195 12.29 -23.20 1.45
C LEU A 195 11.90 -23.81 2.81
N ALA A 196 10.67 -23.57 3.25
CA ALA A 196 10.10 -24.31 4.37
C ALA A 196 10.04 -25.81 4.01
N ASN A 197 10.89 -26.61 4.66
CA ASN A 197 11.04 -28.04 4.36
C ASN A 197 10.86 -28.96 5.56
N THR A 198 10.59 -28.39 6.73
CA THR A 198 10.35 -29.12 7.99
C THR A 198 9.18 -28.47 8.73
N GLY A 199 8.42 -29.25 9.49
CA GLY A 199 7.23 -28.78 10.22
C GLY A 199 6.05 -28.53 9.30
N ILE A 200 5.31 -27.45 9.55
CA ILE A 200 4.19 -27.01 8.70
C ILE A 200 4.77 -26.31 7.47
N THR A 201 4.55 -26.88 6.31
CA THR A 201 5.06 -26.36 5.04
C THR A 201 3.94 -25.96 4.07
N GLU A 202 2.68 -26.31 4.37
CA GLU A 202 1.54 -25.99 3.53
C GLU A 202 1.22 -24.48 3.62
N PRO A 203 1.29 -23.73 2.51
CA PRO A 203 1.11 -22.26 2.52
C PRO A 203 -0.23 -21.81 3.10
N ARG A 204 -1.30 -22.58 2.93
CA ARG A 204 -2.63 -22.23 3.47
C ARG A 204 -2.67 -22.32 4.98
N GLU A 205 -2.07 -23.36 5.56
CA GLU A 205 -1.99 -23.54 7.01
C GLU A 205 -1.14 -22.42 7.63
N ILE A 206 -0.01 -22.09 7.02
CA ILE A 206 0.84 -20.96 7.44
C ILE A 206 0.06 -19.64 7.39
N ALA A 207 -0.70 -19.39 6.32
CA ALA A 207 -1.52 -18.18 6.20
C ALA A 207 -2.59 -18.07 7.30
N GLU A 208 -3.19 -19.19 7.74
CA GLU A 208 -4.15 -19.22 8.85
C GLU A 208 -3.49 -18.86 10.17
N LEU A 209 -2.31 -19.40 10.46
CA LEU A 209 -1.53 -19.08 11.66
C LEU A 209 -1.16 -17.60 11.71
N VAL A 210 -0.74 -17.06 10.57
CA VAL A 210 -0.37 -15.65 10.42
C VAL A 210 -1.58 -14.74 10.65
N ARG A 211 -2.74 -15.06 10.08
CA ARG A 211 -3.99 -14.30 10.32
C ARG A 211 -4.40 -14.34 11.79
N ALA A 212 -4.25 -15.48 12.46
CA ALA A 212 -4.54 -15.59 13.88
C ALA A 212 -3.63 -14.71 14.74
N ALA A 213 -2.36 -14.53 14.36
CA ALA A 213 -1.45 -13.58 15.01
C ALA A 213 -1.87 -12.14 14.77
N ARG A 214 -2.23 -11.81 13.52
CA ARG A 214 -2.72 -10.47 13.14
C ARG A 214 -3.96 -10.06 13.95
N LEU A 215 -4.92 -10.96 14.14
CA LEU A 215 -6.12 -10.71 14.97
C LEU A 215 -5.80 -10.41 16.44
N LYS A 216 -4.61 -10.77 16.91
CA LYS A 216 -4.09 -10.41 18.25
C LYS A 216 -3.32 -9.08 18.25
N GLY A 217 -3.30 -8.35 17.13
CA GLY A 217 -2.54 -7.11 16.97
C GLY A 217 -1.04 -7.33 16.74
N ILE A 218 -0.61 -8.55 16.38
CA ILE A 218 0.79 -8.86 16.08
C ILE A 218 0.98 -8.83 14.57
N ARG A 219 1.81 -7.90 14.08
CA ARG A 219 2.15 -7.81 12.65
C ARG A 219 3.43 -8.60 12.37
N ILE A 220 3.48 -9.26 11.21
CA ILE A 220 4.62 -10.12 10.82
C ILE A 220 5.22 -9.58 9.53
N SER A 221 6.45 -9.05 9.61
CA SER A 221 7.26 -8.70 8.44
C SER A 221 8.13 -9.88 8.05
N ALA A 222 8.24 -10.14 6.75
CA ALA A 222 8.98 -11.26 6.18
C ALA A 222 10.14 -10.77 5.31
N LEU A 223 11.35 -11.25 5.59
CA LEU A 223 12.57 -10.89 4.90
C LEU A 223 13.14 -12.15 4.21
N GLY A 224 13.07 -12.20 2.89
CA GLY A 224 13.60 -13.30 2.07
C GLY A 224 14.98 -12.97 1.54
N LEU A 225 15.98 -13.83 1.77
CA LEU A 225 17.37 -13.64 1.43
C LEU A 225 17.82 -14.54 0.29
N GLY A 226 18.44 -13.95 -0.76
CA GLY A 226 18.99 -14.70 -1.88
C GLY A 226 17.94 -15.06 -2.92
N ARG A 227 18.18 -16.14 -3.69
CA ARG A 227 17.34 -16.53 -4.83
C ARG A 227 16.56 -17.82 -4.63
N ASP A 228 16.84 -18.57 -3.57
CA ASP A 228 16.40 -19.95 -3.40
C ASP A 228 15.26 -20.13 -2.40
N TYR A 229 14.75 -19.05 -1.79
CA TYR A 229 13.60 -19.11 -0.87
C TYR A 229 12.26 -19.08 -1.61
N ASP A 230 11.18 -19.43 -0.91
CA ASP A 230 9.81 -19.36 -1.43
C ASP A 230 9.28 -17.93 -1.34
N GLU A 231 9.39 -17.21 -2.47
CA GLU A 231 8.95 -15.82 -2.60
C GLU A 231 7.43 -15.68 -2.38
N ASP A 232 6.64 -16.59 -2.96
CA ASP A 232 5.19 -16.55 -2.88
C ASP A 232 4.73 -16.78 -1.41
N LEU A 233 5.40 -17.68 -0.68
CA LEU A 233 5.13 -17.92 0.74
C LEU A 233 5.52 -16.74 1.62
N MET A 234 6.72 -16.18 1.45
CA MET A 234 7.18 -15.04 2.27
C MET A 234 6.32 -13.79 2.03
N GLN A 235 5.94 -13.54 0.78
CA GLN A 235 4.99 -12.49 0.45
C GLN A 235 3.63 -12.73 1.10
N ALA A 236 3.10 -13.96 1.03
CA ALA A 236 1.83 -14.32 1.64
C ALA A 236 1.85 -14.18 3.17
N ILE A 237 2.97 -14.51 3.83
CA ILE A 237 3.16 -14.30 5.27
C ILE A 237 3.06 -12.81 5.61
N ALA A 238 3.77 -11.94 4.90
CA ALA A 238 3.74 -10.51 5.16
C ALA A 238 2.36 -9.91 4.89
N GLU A 239 1.73 -10.24 3.75
CA GLU A 239 0.40 -9.74 3.38
C GLU A 239 -0.69 -10.17 4.39
N ASN A 240 -0.74 -11.46 4.74
CA ASN A 240 -1.71 -11.95 5.72
C ASN A 240 -1.38 -11.48 7.15
N GLY A 241 -0.10 -11.26 7.45
CA GLY A 241 0.39 -10.78 8.74
C GLY A 241 0.28 -9.28 8.93
N GLY A 242 -0.09 -8.51 7.90
CA GLY A 242 -0.18 -7.05 7.96
C GLY A 242 1.16 -6.36 8.19
N GLY A 243 2.27 -7.03 7.89
CA GLY A 243 3.62 -6.49 7.90
C GLY A 243 4.14 -6.22 6.49
N ARG A 244 5.46 -6.10 6.35
CA ARG A 244 6.12 -5.80 5.07
C ARG A 244 6.89 -7.01 4.57
N TYR A 245 6.90 -7.19 3.25
CA TYR A 245 7.78 -8.16 2.61
C TYR A 245 9.01 -7.44 2.04
N HIS A 246 10.21 -7.99 2.30
CA HIS A 246 11.46 -7.50 1.78
C HIS A 246 12.21 -8.62 1.06
N TYR A 247 12.57 -8.37 -0.19
CA TYR A 247 13.53 -9.19 -0.91
C TYR A 247 14.94 -8.65 -0.70
N ILE A 248 15.84 -9.48 -0.24
CA ILE A 248 17.25 -9.17 0.00
C ILE A 248 18.09 -9.93 -1.04
N GLU A 249 18.45 -9.27 -2.13
CA GLU A 249 19.22 -9.89 -3.21
C GLU A 249 20.64 -10.25 -2.78
N HIS A 250 21.28 -9.34 -2.03
CA HIS A 250 22.62 -9.53 -1.50
C HIS A 250 22.64 -9.41 0.02
N PRO A 251 23.34 -10.33 0.73
CA PRO A 251 23.40 -10.30 2.19
C PRO A 251 23.87 -8.95 2.76
N SER A 252 24.71 -8.21 2.04
CA SER A 252 25.19 -6.88 2.45
C SER A 252 24.09 -5.83 2.65
N GLN A 253 22.90 -6.02 2.05
CA GLN A 253 21.74 -5.12 2.20
C GLN A 253 20.98 -5.35 3.51
N MET A 254 21.23 -6.46 4.20
CA MET A 254 20.45 -6.92 5.34
C MET A 254 20.40 -5.90 6.48
N ALA A 255 21.54 -5.36 6.84
CA ALA A 255 21.66 -4.38 7.93
C ALA A 255 20.79 -3.14 7.67
N ARG A 256 20.79 -2.66 6.43
CA ARG A 256 20.00 -1.52 6.02
C ARG A 256 18.51 -1.84 6.05
N ILE A 257 18.08 -2.98 5.49
CA ILE A 257 16.67 -3.37 5.46
C ILE A 257 16.13 -3.52 6.88
N PHE A 258 16.93 -4.06 7.82
CA PHE A 258 16.56 -4.10 9.24
C PHE A 258 16.40 -2.69 9.82
N GLN A 259 17.31 -1.75 9.48
CA GLN A 259 17.21 -0.37 9.95
C GLN A 259 16.00 0.36 9.39
N ASP A 260 15.71 0.18 8.10
CA ASP A 260 14.56 0.79 7.42
C ASP A 260 13.24 0.24 7.97
N GLU A 261 13.18 -1.07 8.22
CA GLU A 261 11.99 -1.70 8.82
C GLU A 261 11.74 -1.18 10.24
N LEU A 262 12.78 -1.07 11.07
CA LEU A 262 12.67 -0.48 12.41
C LEU A 262 12.32 1.01 12.34
N GLY A 263 12.91 1.77 11.43
CA GLY A 263 12.59 3.18 11.22
C GLY A 263 11.10 3.37 10.93
N THR A 264 10.57 2.58 10.01
CA THR A 264 9.14 2.58 9.68
C THR A 264 8.25 2.25 10.89
N MET A 265 8.65 1.29 11.73
CA MET A 265 7.91 0.97 12.96
C MET A 265 7.84 2.18 13.89
N PHE A 266 8.93 2.95 14.02
CA PHE A 266 8.98 4.14 14.87
C PHE A 266 8.14 5.31 14.34
N GLU A 267 7.88 5.33 13.03
CA GLU A 267 7.05 6.33 12.36
C GLU A 267 5.57 5.94 12.31
N THR A 268 5.17 4.80 12.89
CA THR A 268 3.76 4.40 12.95
C THR A 268 2.96 5.41 13.76
N CYS A 269 1.94 6.02 13.16
CA CYS A 269 1.05 6.97 13.82
C CYS A 269 -0.33 6.36 14.15
N ALA A 270 -0.81 5.42 13.32
CA ALA A 270 -2.07 4.71 13.54
C ALA A 270 -1.91 3.20 13.30
N GLN A 271 -2.57 2.41 14.14
CA GLN A 271 -2.61 0.94 14.06
C GLN A 271 -4.05 0.44 14.22
N ASP A 272 -4.28 -0.86 13.94
CA ASP A 272 -5.61 -1.48 13.95
C ASP A 272 -6.57 -0.67 13.05
N VAL A 273 -6.15 -0.47 11.81
CA VAL A 273 -6.87 0.36 10.84
C VAL A 273 -7.89 -0.51 10.11
N ASP A 274 -9.16 -0.37 10.47
CA ASP A 274 -10.27 -1.16 9.94
C ASP A 274 -11.13 -0.33 9.00
N LEU A 275 -11.30 -0.82 7.78
CA LEU A 275 -12.26 -0.29 6.81
C LEU A 275 -13.55 -1.09 6.87
N ASP A 276 -14.68 -0.42 7.12
CA ASP A 276 -16.01 -0.98 7.03
C ASP A 276 -16.86 -0.19 6.04
N PHE A 277 -17.50 -0.88 5.14
CA PHE A 277 -18.58 -0.35 4.33
C PHE A 277 -19.85 -1.14 4.56
N THR A 278 -20.92 -0.48 5.01
CA THR A 278 -22.24 -1.05 5.17
C THR A 278 -23.15 -0.49 4.07
N GLY A 279 -23.41 -1.30 3.05
CA GLY A 279 -24.22 -0.91 1.90
C GLY A 279 -25.72 -0.89 2.23
N SER A 280 -26.42 0.12 1.67
CA SER A 280 -27.89 0.19 1.71
C SER A 280 -28.53 -0.95 0.91
N SER A 281 -29.87 -1.08 0.97
CA SER A 281 -30.60 -2.06 0.16
C SER A 281 -30.46 -1.82 -1.35
N ARG A 282 -30.02 -0.64 -1.76
CA ARG A 282 -29.79 -0.25 -3.16
C ARG A 282 -28.45 -0.70 -3.71
N VAL A 283 -27.51 -1.05 -2.85
CA VAL A 283 -26.23 -1.63 -3.24
C VAL A 283 -26.39 -3.13 -3.46
N ARG A 284 -26.15 -3.57 -4.68
CA ARG A 284 -26.16 -5.00 -5.06
C ARG A 284 -24.86 -5.66 -4.70
N LYS A 285 -23.75 -4.97 -4.99
CA LYS A 285 -22.40 -5.47 -4.80
C LYS A 285 -21.46 -4.31 -4.50
N ALA A 286 -20.62 -4.48 -3.50
CA ALA A 286 -19.46 -3.66 -3.22
C ALA A 286 -18.20 -4.52 -3.37
N GLU A 287 -17.14 -3.93 -3.89
CA GLU A 287 -15.85 -4.56 -4.13
C GLU A 287 -14.74 -3.57 -3.76
N LEU A 288 -13.79 -3.99 -2.94
CA LEU A 288 -12.58 -3.22 -2.64
C LEU A 288 -11.53 -3.56 -3.70
N ILE A 289 -11.24 -2.61 -4.58
CA ILE A 289 -10.35 -2.85 -5.72
C ILE A 289 -8.91 -2.96 -5.24
N GLY A 290 -8.19 -3.97 -5.73
CA GLY A 290 -6.80 -4.24 -5.36
C GLY A 290 -6.64 -5.21 -4.19
N PHE A 291 -7.73 -5.64 -3.54
CA PHE A 291 -7.72 -6.55 -2.39
C PHE A 291 -8.48 -7.84 -2.72
N ASP A 292 -7.82 -8.77 -3.41
CA ASP A 292 -8.41 -10.02 -3.90
C ASP A 292 -8.91 -10.93 -2.76
N GLU A 293 -8.38 -10.77 -1.56
CA GLU A 293 -8.76 -11.48 -0.34
C GLU A 293 -10.12 -11.02 0.22
N VAL A 294 -10.56 -9.81 -0.14
CA VAL A 294 -11.84 -9.26 0.30
C VAL A 294 -12.96 -9.75 -0.60
N LYS A 295 -13.83 -10.59 -0.07
CA LYS A 295 -14.96 -11.11 -0.84
C LYS A 295 -15.96 -10.00 -1.15
N PRO A 296 -16.31 -9.79 -2.43
CA PRO A 296 -17.35 -8.85 -2.80
C PRO A 296 -18.69 -9.21 -2.17
N GLY A 297 -19.43 -8.19 -1.68
CA GLY A 297 -20.72 -8.37 -1.03
C GLY A 297 -21.48 -7.05 -0.95
N ARG A 298 -22.62 -7.01 -0.25
CA ARG A 298 -23.31 -5.74 0.01
C ARG A 298 -22.52 -4.89 1.02
N SER A 299 -21.86 -5.53 1.96
CA SER A 299 -21.02 -4.90 2.96
C SER A 299 -19.61 -5.48 2.87
N ILE A 300 -18.62 -4.67 3.21
CA ILE A 300 -17.20 -5.03 3.21
C ILE A 300 -16.63 -4.67 4.59
N SER A 301 -15.83 -5.55 5.14
CA SER A 301 -14.97 -5.27 6.30
C SER A 301 -13.57 -5.79 5.99
N HIS A 302 -12.56 -4.96 6.22
CA HIS A 302 -11.17 -5.31 5.95
C HIS A 302 -10.24 -4.60 6.93
N ASP A 303 -9.36 -5.38 7.57
CA ASP A 303 -8.26 -4.87 8.37
C ASP A 303 -7.14 -4.43 7.43
N LEU A 304 -6.80 -3.15 7.47
CA LEU A 304 -5.69 -2.57 6.74
C LEU A 304 -4.39 -2.71 7.54
N GLU A 305 -3.27 -2.41 6.88
CA GLU A 305 -2.00 -2.29 7.57
C GLU A 305 -1.93 -0.99 8.38
N ASP A 306 -0.99 -0.94 9.33
CA ASP A 306 -0.68 0.28 10.07
C ASP A 306 -0.33 1.43 9.14
N VAL A 307 -0.58 2.66 9.60
CA VAL A 307 -0.29 3.88 8.85
C VAL A 307 0.88 4.62 9.49
N TYR A 308 1.79 5.08 8.65
CA TYR A 308 3.00 5.80 9.03
C TYR A 308 2.84 7.30 8.81
N GLU A 309 3.64 8.09 9.51
CA GLU A 309 3.68 9.54 9.33
C GLU A 309 4.07 9.92 7.91
N GLY A 310 3.35 10.89 7.35
CA GLY A 310 3.53 11.32 5.96
C GLY A 310 3.06 10.33 4.91
N GLU A 311 2.64 9.12 5.30
CA GLU A 311 2.13 8.11 4.36
C GLU A 311 0.75 8.52 3.85
N LYS A 312 0.61 8.52 2.52
CA LYS A 312 -0.66 8.77 1.84
C LYS A 312 -1.17 7.47 1.23
N ARG A 313 -2.41 7.13 1.56
CA ARG A 313 -3.10 5.96 0.99
C ARG A 313 -4.39 6.38 0.32
N SER A 314 -4.73 5.66 -0.74
CA SER A 314 -6.01 5.75 -1.40
C SER A 314 -6.61 4.36 -1.55
N LEU A 315 -7.86 4.21 -1.14
CA LEU A 315 -8.64 3.00 -1.27
C LEU A 315 -9.82 3.27 -2.20
N LEU A 316 -10.11 2.34 -3.08
CA LEU A 316 -11.17 2.49 -4.06
C LEU A 316 -12.21 1.38 -3.92
N LEU A 317 -13.47 1.77 -3.61
CA LEU A 317 -14.61 0.87 -3.63
C LEU A 317 -15.37 1.04 -4.93
N ARG A 318 -15.72 -0.08 -5.56
CA ARG A 318 -16.62 -0.16 -6.70
C ARG A 318 -17.99 -0.65 -6.20
N LEU A 319 -19.00 0.18 -6.37
CA LEU A 319 -20.37 -0.13 -5.95
C LEU A 319 -21.25 -0.36 -7.18
N GLU A 320 -21.92 -1.52 -7.25
CA GLU A 320 -23.01 -1.76 -8.19
C GLU A 320 -24.32 -1.44 -7.50
N VAL A 321 -25.07 -0.50 -8.06
CA VAL A 321 -26.26 0.05 -7.43
C VAL A 321 -27.47 0.01 -8.34
N ASP A 322 -28.65 -0.14 -7.75
CA ASP A 322 -29.95 -0.02 -8.41
C ASP A 322 -30.55 1.36 -8.15
N ALA A 323 -30.84 2.09 -9.21
CA ALA A 323 -31.40 3.44 -9.21
C ALA A 323 -32.80 3.46 -9.88
N PRO A 324 -33.82 2.84 -9.27
CA PRO A 324 -35.11 2.59 -9.93
C PRO A 324 -35.98 3.86 -10.11
N ALA A 325 -35.78 4.88 -9.28
CA ALA A 325 -36.57 6.11 -9.26
C ALA A 325 -35.66 7.33 -9.20
N GLU A 326 -36.13 8.46 -9.72
CA GLU A 326 -35.44 9.74 -9.59
C GLU A 326 -35.42 10.25 -8.15
N GLY A 327 -34.38 11.02 -7.83
CA GLY A 327 -34.20 11.64 -6.52
C GLY A 327 -33.01 11.09 -5.74
N PRO A 328 -32.95 11.37 -4.45
CA PRO A 328 -31.85 10.93 -3.59
C PRO A 328 -31.74 9.40 -3.51
N LEU A 329 -30.52 8.88 -3.66
CA LEU A 329 -30.20 7.47 -3.55
C LEU A 329 -29.15 7.29 -2.45
N ASP A 330 -29.55 6.61 -1.39
CA ASP A 330 -28.64 6.22 -0.30
C ASP A 330 -27.82 5.01 -0.73
N LEU A 331 -26.51 5.10 -0.58
CA LEU A 331 -25.56 4.02 -0.89
C LEU A 331 -25.08 3.30 0.37
N GLY A 332 -25.28 3.89 1.56
CA GLY A 332 -24.81 3.33 2.82
C GLY A 332 -23.75 4.17 3.49
N LYS A 333 -22.95 3.55 4.37
CA LYS A 333 -21.96 4.24 5.21
C LYS A 333 -20.59 3.59 5.07
N LEU A 334 -19.59 4.43 4.86
CA LEU A 334 -18.17 4.08 4.91
C LEU A 334 -17.59 4.54 6.25
N THR A 335 -16.78 3.71 6.89
CA THR A 335 -16.12 4.02 8.16
C THR A 335 -14.70 3.46 8.12
N LEU A 336 -13.71 4.30 8.44
CA LEU A 336 -12.34 3.90 8.72
C LEU A 336 -12.11 4.10 10.21
N ARG A 337 -11.97 3.03 10.99
CA ARG A 337 -11.60 3.06 12.40
C ARG A 337 -10.13 2.80 12.55
N TYR A 338 -9.49 3.43 13.52
CA TYR A 338 -8.06 3.26 13.79
C TYR A 338 -7.73 3.68 15.22
N ARG A 339 -6.61 3.19 15.71
CA ARG A 339 -6.11 3.46 17.04
C ARG A 339 -4.81 4.27 16.98
N LYS A 340 -4.75 5.37 17.71
CA LYS A 340 -3.55 6.21 17.83
C LYS A 340 -2.45 5.45 18.57
N VAL A 341 -1.25 5.45 18.01
CA VAL A 341 -0.07 4.90 18.67
C VAL A 341 0.32 5.75 19.87
N GLY A 342 0.79 5.13 20.94
CA GLY A 342 1.18 5.76 22.19
C GLY A 342 0.02 5.94 23.17
N SER A 343 -1.09 6.60 22.80
CA SER A 343 -2.24 6.77 23.70
C SER A 343 -3.20 5.57 23.70
N GLY A 344 -3.29 4.85 22.58
CA GLY A 344 -4.26 3.77 22.38
C GLY A 344 -5.70 4.25 22.20
N GLU A 345 -5.93 5.55 21.99
CA GLU A 345 -7.24 6.13 21.73
C GLU A 345 -7.74 5.73 20.35
N THR A 346 -9.06 5.47 20.24
CA THR A 346 -9.71 5.07 18.97
C THR A 346 -10.35 6.28 18.31
N TYR A 347 -10.11 6.40 17.01
CA TYR A 347 -10.64 7.43 16.13
C TYR A 347 -11.40 6.79 14.96
N ALA A 348 -12.21 7.60 14.27
CA ALA A 348 -12.87 7.16 13.05
C ALA A 348 -13.08 8.30 12.07
N ILE A 349 -12.91 8.00 10.77
CA ILE A 349 -13.40 8.79 9.65
C ILE A 349 -14.66 8.08 9.15
N ALA A 350 -15.82 8.73 9.18
CA ALA A 350 -17.08 8.12 8.79
C ALA A 350 -17.86 9.04 7.86
N GLN A 351 -18.41 8.48 6.77
CA GLN A 351 -19.15 9.21 5.75
C GLN A 351 -20.39 8.43 5.30
N ASP A 352 -21.57 9.06 5.34
CA ASP A 352 -22.75 8.58 4.65
C ASP A 352 -22.63 8.87 3.15
N LEU A 353 -22.80 7.85 2.34
CA LEU A 353 -22.63 7.94 0.88
C LEU A 353 -24.00 8.11 0.21
N ARG A 354 -24.16 9.16 -0.56
CA ARG A 354 -25.40 9.47 -1.28
C ARG A 354 -25.10 9.99 -2.67
N VAL A 355 -25.95 9.63 -3.63
CA VAL A 355 -25.96 10.21 -4.99
C VAL A 355 -27.40 10.56 -5.36
N THR A 356 -27.57 11.29 -6.46
CA THR A 356 -28.89 11.60 -7.01
C THR A 356 -29.15 10.74 -8.25
N THR A 357 -30.32 10.15 -8.35
CA THR A 357 -30.77 9.46 -9.57
C THR A 357 -31.44 10.47 -10.50
N SER A 358 -31.05 10.51 -11.76
CA SER A 358 -31.60 11.37 -12.78
C SER A 358 -31.86 10.61 -14.08
N SER A 359 -32.88 11.01 -14.82
CA SER A 359 -33.10 10.55 -16.21
C SER A 359 -32.33 11.42 -17.23
N ASP A 360 -31.78 12.56 -16.81
CA ASP A 360 -31.03 13.47 -17.67
C ASP A 360 -29.53 13.10 -17.68
N ALA A 361 -29.06 12.59 -18.83
CA ALA A 361 -27.65 12.24 -19.03
C ALA A 361 -26.71 13.44 -18.90
N THR A 362 -27.15 14.64 -19.22
CA THR A 362 -26.35 15.87 -19.11
C THR A 362 -26.04 16.17 -17.65
N THR A 363 -27.02 16.05 -16.78
CA THR A 363 -26.86 16.22 -15.33
C THR A 363 -25.86 15.18 -14.77
N VAL A 364 -25.99 13.92 -15.19
CA VAL A 364 -25.07 12.87 -14.76
C VAL A 364 -23.65 13.13 -15.23
N ASN A 365 -23.44 13.52 -16.49
CA ASN A 365 -22.12 13.81 -17.03
C ASN A 365 -21.46 15.02 -16.34
N ARG A 366 -22.23 16.06 -16.00
CA ARG A 366 -21.72 17.22 -15.25
C ARG A 366 -21.32 16.90 -13.80
N SER A 367 -21.82 15.82 -13.25
CA SER A 367 -21.53 15.39 -11.88
C SER A 367 -20.21 14.59 -11.75
N LEU A 368 -19.49 14.38 -12.86
CA LEU A 368 -18.28 13.57 -12.89
C LEU A 368 -17.13 14.25 -12.15
N ASN A 369 -16.54 13.52 -11.19
CA ASN A 369 -15.24 13.83 -10.61
C ASN A 369 -14.17 13.09 -11.43
N ALA A 370 -13.54 13.81 -12.35
CA ALA A 370 -12.58 13.25 -13.29
C ALA A 370 -11.36 12.62 -12.57
N ALA A 371 -10.94 13.16 -11.42
CA ALA A 371 -9.80 12.65 -10.67
C ALA A 371 -10.08 11.26 -10.07
N VAL A 372 -11.28 11.07 -9.51
CA VAL A 372 -11.70 9.76 -8.97
C VAL A 372 -11.96 8.76 -10.09
N GLU A 373 -12.56 9.20 -11.20
CA GLU A 373 -12.80 8.35 -12.38
C GLU A 373 -11.48 7.87 -13.01
N ALA A 374 -10.47 8.76 -13.11
CA ALA A 374 -9.16 8.40 -13.60
C ALA A 374 -8.47 7.35 -12.70
N GLU A 375 -8.57 7.54 -11.38
CA GLU A 375 -8.03 6.56 -10.43
C GLU A 375 -8.74 5.21 -10.53
N ALA A 376 -10.06 5.21 -10.71
CA ALA A 376 -10.84 4.00 -10.95
C ALA A 376 -10.39 3.28 -12.24
N ALA A 377 -10.20 4.02 -13.32
CA ALA A 377 -9.72 3.46 -14.59
C ALA A 377 -8.33 2.83 -14.46
N LEU A 378 -7.43 3.48 -13.70
CA LEU A 378 -6.09 2.95 -13.41
C LEU A 378 -6.16 1.66 -12.58
N ALA A 379 -6.91 1.66 -11.49
CA ALA A 379 -7.03 0.51 -10.58
C ALA A 379 -7.69 -0.70 -11.28
N GLU A 380 -8.72 -0.47 -12.11
CA GLU A 380 -9.30 -1.54 -12.92
C GLU A 380 -8.31 -2.07 -13.97
N SER A 381 -7.51 -1.18 -14.57
CA SER A 381 -6.49 -1.61 -15.53
C SER A 381 -5.41 -2.49 -14.87
N ASP A 382 -5.01 -2.20 -13.65
CA ASP A 382 -4.05 -3.01 -12.89
C ASP A 382 -4.62 -4.42 -12.62
N ARG A 383 -5.90 -4.52 -12.27
CA ARG A 383 -6.58 -5.80 -12.09
C ARG A 383 -6.60 -6.63 -13.37
N VAL A 384 -6.96 -6.01 -14.50
CA VAL A 384 -6.95 -6.69 -15.81
C VAL A 384 -5.53 -7.13 -16.17
N GLN A 385 -4.54 -6.26 -15.99
CA GLN A 385 -3.13 -6.55 -16.27
C GLN A 385 -2.63 -7.76 -15.47
N LYS A 386 -2.97 -7.84 -14.18
CA LYS A 386 -2.64 -8.99 -13.32
C LYS A 386 -3.18 -10.30 -13.88
N GLU A 387 -4.41 -10.30 -14.39
CA GLU A 387 -4.99 -11.49 -15.02
C GLU A 387 -4.27 -11.85 -16.32
N GLN A 388 -3.81 -10.86 -17.11
CA GLN A 388 -3.06 -11.15 -18.33
C GLN A 388 -1.68 -11.79 -18.04
N VAL A 389 -1.02 -11.41 -16.95
CA VAL A 389 0.22 -12.08 -16.52
C VAL A 389 -0.06 -13.54 -16.15
N ARG A 390 -1.19 -13.84 -15.49
CA ARG A 390 -1.60 -15.22 -15.21
C ARG A 390 -1.87 -16.03 -16.49
N LEU A 391 -2.58 -15.45 -17.47
CA LEU A 391 -2.80 -16.09 -18.75
C LEU A 391 -1.48 -16.39 -19.47
N TYR A 392 -0.54 -15.47 -19.42
CA TYR A 392 0.80 -15.67 -19.97
C TYR A 392 1.54 -16.83 -19.30
N GLN A 393 1.46 -16.95 -17.96
CA GLN A 393 2.02 -18.08 -17.21
C GLN A 393 1.42 -19.42 -17.60
N GLN A 394 0.13 -19.43 -17.98
CA GLN A 394 -0.59 -20.62 -18.46
C GLN A 394 -0.30 -20.97 -19.93
N GLY A 395 0.64 -20.29 -20.58
CA GLY A 395 0.96 -20.48 -21.99
C GLY A 395 -0.02 -19.80 -22.97
N ARG A 396 -0.96 -18.97 -22.49
CA ARG A 396 -1.97 -18.23 -23.29
C ARG A 396 -1.48 -16.82 -23.65
N GLY A 397 -0.21 -16.70 -24.04
CA GLY A 397 0.45 -15.41 -24.25
C GLY A 397 -0.19 -14.54 -25.34
N GLU A 398 -0.64 -15.14 -26.47
CA GLU A 398 -1.31 -14.40 -27.54
C GLU A 398 -2.66 -13.82 -27.11
N GLU A 399 -3.38 -14.53 -26.25
CA GLU A 399 -4.64 -14.04 -25.69
C GLU A 399 -4.38 -12.89 -24.70
N ALA A 400 -3.41 -13.06 -23.81
CA ALA A 400 -2.99 -12.01 -22.88
C ALA A 400 -2.60 -10.73 -23.62
N ARG A 401 -1.82 -10.85 -24.69
CA ARG A 401 -1.40 -9.71 -25.51
C ARG A 401 -2.57 -9.00 -26.17
N ARG A 402 -3.53 -9.74 -26.75
CA ARG A 402 -4.74 -9.13 -27.33
C ARG A 402 -5.56 -8.38 -26.29
N ASN A 403 -5.70 -8.95 -25.10
CA ASN A 403 -6.46 -8.32 -24.01
C ASN A 403 -5.78 -7.05 -23.50
N LEU A 404 -4.43 -7.02 -23.39
CA LEU A 404 -3.70 -5.79 -23.03
C LEU A 404 -3.86 -4.70 -24.08
N SER A 405 -3.82 -5.05 -25.37
CA SER A 405 -4.05 -4.10 -26.46
C SER A 405 -5.47 -3.53 -26.44
N ALA A 406 -6.48 -4.36 -26.18
CA ALA A 406 -7.87 -3.92 -26.03
C ALA A 406 -8.05 -3.00 -24.81
N LEU A 407 -7.38 -3.32 -23.69
CA LEU A 407 -7.37 -2.49 -22.50
C LEU A 407 -6.75 -1.10 -22.77
N ALA A 408 -5.63 -1.04 -23.48
CA ALA A 408 -5.01 0.22 -23.86
C ALA A 408 -5.97 1.08 -24.69
N THR A 409 -6.67 0.47 -25.68
CA THR A 409 -7.67 1.17 -26.50
C THR A 409 -8.85 1.68 -25.69
N ASP A 410 -9.37 0.91 -24.73
CA ASP A 410 -10.45 1.36 -23.83
C ASP A 410 -10.00 2.55 -22.97
N LEU A 411 -8.80 2.48 -22.40
CA LEU A 411 -8.23 3.58 -21.63
C LEU A 411 -8.01 4.84 -22.48
N GLU A 412 -7.60 4.71 -23.74
CA GLU A 412 -7.49 5.84 -24.68
C GLU A 412 -8.85 6.50 -24.89
N ALA A 413 -9.92 5.71 -25.09
CA ALA A 413 -11.26 6.23 -25.24
C ALA A 413 -11.72 7.01 -24.01
N ARG A 414 -11.53 6.45 -22.81
CA ARG A 414 -11.86 7.11 -21.53
C ARG A 414 -11.04 8.38 -21.31
N ASN A 415 -9.74 8.35 -21.65
CA ASN A 415 -8.84 9.48 -21.39
C ASN A 415 -9.08 10.70 -22.31
N ARG A 416 -9.83 10.56 -23.39
CA ARG A 416 -10.25 11.71 -24.21
C ARG A 416 -11.05 12.73 -23.40
N ASP A 417 -11.90 12.22 -22.49
CA ASP A 417 -12.73 13.05 -21.63
C ASP A 417 -12.03 13.43 -20.33
N LEU A 418 -11.27 12.49 -19.74
CA LEU A 418 -10.57 12.68 -18.45
C LEU A 418 -9.34 13.58 -18.59
N LYS A 419 -8.59 13.48 -19.69
CA LYS A 419 -7.32 14.20 -19.95
C LYS A 419 -6.31 14.05 -18.81
N ASP A 420 -6.30 12.86 -18.19
CA ASP A 420 -5.42 12.56 -17.06
C ASP A 420 -4.09 12.00 -17.55
N GLU A 421 -3.01 12.61 -17.11
CA GLU A 421 -1.66 12.27 -17.52
C GLU A 421 -1.21 10.91 -16.99
N ARG A 422 -1.72 10.47 -15.84
CA ARG A 422 -1.44 9.14 -15.26
C ARG A 422 -2.05 8.05 -16.13
N VAL A 423 -3.29 8.26 -16.62
CA VAL A 423 -3.96 7.35 -17.54
C VAL A 423 -3.19 7.28 -18.87
N ARG A 424 -2.71 8.42 -19.40
CA ARG A 424 -1.87 8.45 -20.63
C ARG A 424 -0.61 7.60 -20.44
N ARG A 425 0.12 7.78 -19.33
CA ARG A 425 1.32 6.98 -19.02
C ARG A 425 1.02 5.50 -18.87
N LYS A 426 -0.14 5.15 -18.27
CA LYS A 426 -0.57 3.75 -18.17
C LYS A 426 -0.78 3.11 -19.54
N ILE A 427 -1.40 3.84 -20.47
CA ILE A 427 -1.58 3.39 -21.86
C ILE A 427 -0.22 3.11 -22.52
N GLU A 428 0.73 4.02 -22.38
CA GLU A 428 2.09 3.84 -22.91
C GLU A 428 2.77 2.60 -22.30
N ALA A 429 2.65 2.40 -20.98
CA ALA A 429 3.19 1.25 -20.28
C ALA A 429 2.56 -0.08 -20.77
N LEU A 430 1.24 -0.12 -20.99
CA LEU A 430 0.55 -1.30 -21.54
C LEU A 430 1.01 -1.62 -22.96
N ASN A 431 1.23 -0.60 -23.79
CA ASN A 431 1.76 -0.77 -25.14
C ASN A 431 3.20 -1.29 -25.14
N VAL A 432 4.04 -0.85 -24.19
CA VAL A 432 5.39 -1.39 -23.99
C VAL A 432 5.32 -2.84 -23.53
N GLU A 433 4.48 -3.16 -22.56
CA GLU A 433 4.32 -4.52 -22.03
C GLU A 433 3.82 -5.50 -23.10
N THR A 434 2.88 -5.06 -23.93
CA THR A 434 2.38 -5.85 -25.07
C THR A 434 3.52 -6.24 -26.03
N ARG A 435 4.48 -5.34 -26.28
CA ARG A 435 5.68 -5.63 -27.07
C ARG A 435 6.64 -6.57 -26.35
N GLN A 436 6.90 -6.32 -25.06
CA GLN A 436 7.77 -7.17 -24.24
C GLN A 436 7.25 -8.61 -24.14
N MET A 437 5.93 -8.80 -24.04
CA MET A 437 5.31 -10.13 -24.10
C MET A 437 5.58 -10.84 -25.43
N ALA A 438 5.52 -10.13 -26.54
CA ALA A 438 5.80 -10.70 -27.86
C ALA A 438 7.28 -11.10 -28.00
N GLU A 439 8.19 -10.27 -27.53
CA GLU A 439 9.63 -10.56 -27.53
C GLU A 439 10.00 -11.72 -26.60
N ALA A 440 9.39 -11.78 -25.42
CA ALA A 440 9.58 -12.85 -24.44
C ALA A 440 9.11 -14.23 -24.95
N ALA A 441 8.19 -14.27 -25.92
CA ALA A 441 7.73 -15.51 -26.51
C ALA A 441 8.84 -16.28 -27.27
N ASN A 442 9.96 -15.63 -27.60
CA ASN A 442 11.03 -16.21 -28.44
C ASN A 442 11.98 -17.15 -27.66
N SER A 443 12.00 -17.16 -26.33
CA SER A 443 12.84 -18.08 -25.55
C SER A 443 12.30 -18.31 -24.13
N VAL A 444 12.60 -19.50 -23.57
CA VAL A 444 12.19 -19.88 -22.22
C VAL A 444 12.84 -18.97 -21.17
N SER A 445 14.08 -18.53 -21.38
CA SER A 445 14.76 -17.59 -20.49
C SER A 445 14.06 -16.24 -20.48
N ALA A 446 13.78 -15.67 -21.65
CA ALA A 446 13.08 -14.39 -21.77
C ALA A 446 11.68 -14.44 -21.16
N GLN A 447 10.98 -15.58 -21.25
CA GLN A 447 9.68 -15.77 -20.57
C GLN A 447 9.81 -15.70 -19.06
N LYS A 448 10.81 -16.36 -18.47
CA LYS A 448 11.07 -16.33 -17.02
C LYS A 448 11.41 -14.93 -16.56
N ASP A 449 12.27 -14.22 -17.27
CA ASP A 449 12.69 -12.85 -16.94
C ASP A 449 11.51 -11.87 -17.01
N TYR A 450 10.68 -11.98 -18.06
CA TYR A 450 9.45 -11.20 -18.19
C TYR A 450 8.48 -11.44 -17.02
N LEU A 451 8.23 -12.72 -16.67
CA LEU A 451 7.31 -13.08 -15.59
C LEU A 451 7.80 -12.56 -14.24
N LYS A 452 9.10 -12.69 -13.95
CA LYS A 452 9.70 -12.18 -12.72
C LYS A 452 9.55 -10.66 -12.61
N ALA A 453 9.89 -9.93 -13.67
CA ALA A 453 9.76 -8.48 -13.73
C ALA A 453 8.29 -8.03 -13.60
N SER A 454 7.35 -8.75 -14.21
CA SER A 454 5.92 -8.42 -14.15
C SER A 454 5.32 -8.67 -12.76
N LYS A 455 5.66 -9.77 -12.09
CA LYS A 455 5.27 -10.05 -10.71
C LYS A 455 5.76 -8.95 -9.76
N GLN A 456 7.01 -8.54 -9.89
CA GLN A 456 7.58 -7.48 -9.08
C GLN A 456 6.85 -6.14 -9.28
N ARG A 457 6.56 -5.75 -10.53
CA ARG A 457 5.78 -4.53 -10.83
C ARG A 457 4.39 -4.56 -10.23
N LEU A 458 3.68 -5.68 -10.34
CA LEU A 458 2.34 -5.86 -9.78
C LEU A 458 2.32 -5.79 -8.25
N TYR A 459 3.34 -6.35 -7.59
CA TYR A 459 3.50 -6.25 -6.14
C TYR A 459 3.72 -4.80 -5.70
N GLN A 460 4.59 -4.07 -6.38
CA GLN A 460 4.86 -2.66 -6.09
C GLN A 460 3.62 -1.79 -6.30
N ALA A 461 2.81 -2.07 -7.34
CA ALA A 461 1.56 -1.36 -7.58
C ALA A 461 0.51 -1.63 -6.49
N LYS A 462 0.38 -2.89 -6.04
CA LYS A 462 -0.59 -3.29 -5.00
C LYS A 462 -0.29 -2.65 -3.66
N SER A 463 0.98 -2.63 -3.26
CA SER A 463 1.36 -2.18 -1.92
C SER A 463 1.13 -0.68 -1.71
N GLY A 464 0.89 0.11 -2.77
CA GLY A 464 0.92 1.58 -2.68
C GLY A 464 2.23 2.07 -2.03
N LYS A 465 2.98 1.11 -1.53
CA LYS A 465 4.27 1.26 -0.91
C LYS A 465 5.28 1.23 -2.03
N ARG A 466 5.69 2.38 -2.49
CA ARG A 466 7.03 2.46 -3.04
C ARG A 466 7.94 1.94 -1.94
N THR A 467 8.36 0.70 -2.07
CA THR A 467 9.56 0.28 -1.37
C THR A 467 10.61 1.28 -1.86
N GLY A 468 11.24 2.04 -0.97
CA GLY A 468 12.12 3.17 -1.29
C GLY A 468 13.38 2.82 -2.08
N PHE A 469 13.33 1.84 -2.97
CA PHE A 469 14.45 1.22 -3.64
C PHE A 469 14.40 1.24 -5.16
N ALA A 470 13.28 1.62 -5.77
CA ALA A 470 13.22 1.74 -7.21
C ALA A 470 12.54 3.05 -7.60
N LEU A 471 13.30 3.93 -8.23
CA LEU A 471 12.75 5.10 -8.91
C LEU A 471 12.53 4.76 -10.39
N GLN A 472 11.39 5.17 -10.92
CA GLN A 472 10.97 4.82 -12.28
C GLN A 472 10.41 6.03 -13.04
N PRO A 473 10.28 5.95 -14.36
CA PRO A 473 9.70 7.02 -15.15
C PRO A 473 8.36 7.49 -14.61
N GLY A 474 8.26 8.81 -14.40
CA GLY A 474 7.10 9.48 -13.85
C GLY A 474 7.16 9.75 -12.36
N ASP A 475 8.17 9.26 -11.65
CA ASP A 475 8.40 9.57 -10.26
C ASP A 475 8.80 11.02 -10.05
N ARG A 476 8.46 11.56 -8.87
CA ARG A 476 8.75 12.95 -8.49
C ARG A 476 9.13 13.03 -7.02
N GLY A 477 9.97 14.00 -6.70
CA GLY A 477 10.33 14.33 -5.33
C GLY A 477 11.83 14.24 -5.06
N ARG A 478 12.17 14.35 -3.78
CA ARG A 478 13.56 14.47 -3.32
C ARG A 478 14.42 13.25 -3.64
N GLU A 479 13.83 12.07 -3.69
CA GLU A 479 14.54 10.84 -4.07
C GLU A 479 14.97 10.89 -5.55
N VAL A 480 14.14 11.47 -6.41
CA VAL A 480 14.50 11.69 -7.83
C VAL A 480 15.59 12.75 -7.96
N GLU A 481 15.53 13.84 -7.18
CA GLU A 481 16.62 14.83 -7.13
C GLU A 481 17.95 14.16 -6.75
N THR A 482 17.92 13.31 -5.72
CA THR A 482 19.10 12.55 -5.27
C THR A 482 19.64 11.63 -6.37
N LEU A 483 18.75 10.94 -7.10
CA LEU A 483 19.12 10.11 -8.25
C LEU A 483 19.72 10.96 -9.38
N GLN A 484 19.07 12.07 -9.73
CA GLN A 484 19.56 13.00 -10.76
C GLN A 484 20.95 13.53 -10.43
N GLU A 485 21.20 13.91 -9.16
CA GLU A 485 22.52 14.33 -8.69
C GLU A 485 23.59 13.23 -8.82
N ALA A 486 23.25 11.98 -8.43
CA ALA A 486 24.17 10.86 -8.52
C ALA A 486 24.50 10.50 -9.98
N LEU A 487 23.47 10.48 -10.85
CA LEU A 487 23.66 10.27 -12.29
C LEU A 487 24.49 11.41 -12.92
N ARG A 488 24.33 12.64 -12.43
CA ARG A 488 25.17 13.78 -12.86
C ARG A 488 26.62 13.60 -12.40
N LYS A 489 26.85 13.22 -11.14
CA LYS A 489 28.19 12.93 -10.60
C LYS A 489 28.87 11.78 -11.35
N SER A 490 28.10 10.79 -11.79
CA SER A 490 28.62 9.67 -12.59
C SER A 490 28.79 10.00 -14.10
N GLY A 491 28.47 11.22 -14.52
CA GLY A 491 28.60 11.67 -15.90
C GLY A 491 27.54 11.16 -16.88
N HIS A 492 26.47 10.56 -16.38
CA HIS A 492 25.41 9.98 -17.23
C HIS A 492 24.18 10.88 -17.38
N TYR A 493 24.09 11.97 -16.62
CA TYR A 493 22.98 12.92 -16.66
C TYR A 493 23.48 14.36 -16.71
N THR A 494 22.90 15.16 -17.62
CA THR A 494 23.24 16.58 -17.81
C THR A 494 22.03 17.51 -17.67
N GLY A 495 20.84 16.94 -17.43
CA GLY A 495 19.59 17.67 -17.28
C GLY A 495 19.48 18.43 -15.94
N PRO A 496 18.38 19.16 -15.70
CA PRO A 496 18.10 19.83 -14.43
C PRO A 496 17.90 18.83 -13.29
N VAL A 497 18.27 19.20 -12.07
CA VAL A 497 17.88 18.47 -10.84
C VAL A 497 16.59 19.11 -10.37
N ASP A 498 15.47 18.59 -10.86
CA ASP A 498 14.12 19.14 -10.66
C ASP A 498 13.17 18.15 -9.96
N GLY A 499 13.70 17.00 -9.57
CA GLY A 499 12.93 15.97 -8.92
C GLY A 499 11.90 15.29 -9.83
N ILE A 500 12.06 15.35 -11.15
CA ILE A 500 11.15 14.71 -12.11
C ILE A 500 11.88 13.58 -12.83
N TYR A 501 11.38 12.35 -12.71
CA TYR A 501 11.90 11.21 -13.46
C TYR A 501 11.26 11.18 -14.86
N ASP A 502 11.80 11.95 -15.75
CA ASP A 502 11.37 12.08 -17.14
C ASP A 502 12.10 11.12 -18.08
N GLU A 503 11.96 11.33 -19.40
CA GLU A 503 12.68 10.53 -20.41
C GLU A 503 14.18 10.76 -20.39
N ASP A 504 14.64 11.95 -19.99
CA ASP A 504 16.07 12.27 -19.91
C ASP A 504 16.72 11.51 -18.76
N VAL A 505 16.07 11.44 -17.61
CA VAL A 505 16.48 10.60 -16.47
C VAL A 505 16.41 9.11 -16.85
N THR A 506 15.38 8.69 -17.56
CA THR A 506 15.25 7.31 -18.04
C THR A 506 16.41 6.91 -18.95
N ARG A 507 16.79 7.78 -19.89
CA ARG A 507 17.95 7.55 -20.76
C ARG A 507 19.27 7.51 -19.97
N ALA A 508 19.43 8.39 -19.01
CA ALA A 508 20.59 8.44 -18.13
C ALA A 508 20.74 7.17 -17.30
N VAL A 509 19.64 6.67 -16.72
CA VAL A 509 19.63 5.41 -15.97
C VAL A 509 19.99 4.24 -16.88
N LYS A 510 19.40 4.13 -18.08
CA LYS A 510 19.75 3.08 -19.04
C LYS A 510 21.21 3.12 -19.46
N ALA A 511 21.75 4.31 -19.70
CA ALA A 511 23.16 4.49 -20.02
C ALA A 511 24.06 4.05 -18.87
N TYR A 512 23.73 4.44 -17.65
CA TYR A 512 24.43 4.04 -16.44
C TYR A 512 24.37 2.52 -16.22
N GLN A 513 23.20 1.91 -16.35
CA GLN A 513 22.99 0.46 -16.23
C GLN A 513 23.85 -0.30 -17.23
N LYS A 514 23.85 0.13 -18.49
CA LYS A 514 24.69 -0.47 -19.54
C LYS A 514 26.18 -0.36 -19.23
N ALA A 515 26.64 0.80 -18.79
CA ALA A 515 28.05 1.04 -18.45
C ALA A 515 28.54 0.20 -17.25
N ASN A 516 27.62 -0.19 -16.36
CA ASN A 516 27.92 -0.95 -15.15
C ASN A 516 27.51 -2.42 -15.19
N ASN A 517 27.14 -2.95 -16.39
CA ASN A 517 26.69 -4.32 -16.60
C ASN A 517 25.50 -4.73 -15.70
N ILE A 518 24.57 -3.82 -15.47
CA ILE A 518 23.30 -4.06 -14.78
C ILE A 518 22.21 -4.27 -15.84
N GLY A 519 21.13 -4.96 -15.50
CA GLY A 519 19.97 -5.12 -16.40
C GLY A 519 19.46 -3.75 -16.87
N VAL A 520 19.36 -3.54 -18.18
CA VAL A 520 19.04 -2.23 -18.78
C VAL A 520 17.54 -2.11 -18.96
N ASP A 521 16.83 -1.67 -17.92
CA ASP A 521 15.39 -1.47 -17.92
C ASP A 521 14.95 0.00 -17.83
N GLY A 522 15.86 0.88 -17.43
CA GLY A 522 15.57 2.29 -17.20
C GLY A 522 14.82 2.57 -15.91
N VAL A 523 14.87 1.64 -14.96
CA VAL A 523 14.36 1.78 -13.60
C VAL A 523 15.56 1.81 -12.65
N ALA A 524 15.67 2.84 -11.84
CA ALA A 524 16.72 2.91 -10.83
C ALA A 524 16.33 2.03 -9.64
N GLY A 525 16.41 0.70 -9.85
CA GLY A 525 16.18 -0.31 -8.82
C GLY A 525 17.37 -0.44 -7.86
N ALA A 526 17.25 -1.36 -6.88
CA ALA A 526 18.25 -1.56 -5.83
C ALA A 526 19.67 -1.69 -6.37
N GLY A 527 19.90 -2.52 -7.41
CA GLY A 527 21.22 -2.70 -8.01
C GLY A 527 21.77 -1.44 -8.71
N THR A 528 20.90 -0.60 -9.27
CA THR A 528 21.28 0.67 -9.88
C THR A 528 21.63 1.71 -8.82
N MET A 529 20.82 1.79 -7.78
CA MET A 529 20.97 2.74 -6.68
C MET A 529 22.22 2.43 -5.84
N ASP A 530 22.47 1.15 -5.55
CA ASP A 530 23.66 0.69 -4.84
C ASP A 530 24.94 1.06 -5.60
N ARG A 531 24.98 0.81 -6.93
CA ARG A 531 26.12 1.20 -7.78
C ARG A 531 26.32 2.72 -7.87
N LEU A 532 25.26 3.50 -7.72
CA LEU A 532 25.31 4.96 -7.64
C LEU A 532 25.75 5.47 -6.26
N GLY A 533 25.92 4.58 -5.27
CA GLY A 533 26.26 4.95 -3.89
C GLY A 533 25.13 5.74 -3.21
N LEU A 534 23.89 5.48 -3.60
CA LEU A 534 22.69 6.13 -3.05
C LEU A 534 22.05 5.29 -1.95
N TYR A 535 22.72 4.23 -1.60
CA TYR A 535 22.32 3.32 -0.55
C TYR A 535 23.44 3.16 0.47
#